data_3e062413dde3c654daeb74873c17ca98
#
_entry.id   3e062413dde3c654daeb74873c17ca98
#
_cell.length_a   1.000
_cell.length_b   1.000
_cell.length_c   1.000
_cell.angle_alpha   90.00
_cell.angle_beta   90.00
_cell.angle_gamma   90.00
#
_symmetry.space_group_name_H-M   'P 1'
#
loop_
_entity.id
_entity.type
_entity.pdbx_description
1 polymer ?
#
loop_
_entity_poly.entity_id
_entity_poly.type
_entity_poly.pdbx_seq_one_letter_code
_entity_poly.pdbx_strand_id
1 'polypeptide(L)'
;MGESRLSWVDAHPVASFAIGAYVYTWVVSSPAFFMEESWTPWLLIYLGSFGPPISAAVVTWLQGESVRAWARQIGRWRVGWPWWLVAFGVPVAIVVVTTGLLVVIGGPVDLAQLSASPVLVAVIFVFGLTVSGGLNEEPGWRGFAQPYLNDRYSALTASLIVGVVWAGWHLPYFFIPITPHSSFTPVNQVGWFLGILLLSVILAWAYNNTGSVLVVMVLHAMVNTADVLLPLAPDQLVRDGFIVESAVATVTVTQLAVQAAVVVAVVAYFGRRSLAHREIPGGAYIRGED
;
A
#
# COMPACT_ATOMS: atom_id res chain seq x y z
N MET A 1 -5.34 34.27 18.91
CA MET A 1 -5.92 32.92 18.78
C MET A 1 -5.41 32.13 17.55
N GLY A 2 -4.57 32.70 16.68
CA GLY A 2 -4.01 32.02 15.50
C GLY A 2 -2.79 31.13 15.77
N GLU A 3 -1.91 31.53 16.67
CA GLU A 3 -0.64 30.83 16.92
C GLU A 3 -0.81 29.44 17.59
N SER A 4 -1.84 29.19 18.37
CA SER A 4 -2.01 27.93 19.09
C SER A 4 -2.46 26.75 18.22
N ARG A 5 -3.09 27.00 17.05
CA ARG A 5 -3.57 25.91 16.16
C ARG A 5 -2.48 25.43 15.19
N LEU A 6 -1.65 26.34 14.71
CA LEU A 6 -0.51 26.00 13.85
C LEU A 6 0.57 25.27 14.65
N SER A 7 0.79 25.64 15.92
CA SER A 7 1.77 24.97 16.80
C SER A 7 1.48 23.48 17.01
N TRP A 8 0.23 23.02 16.97
CA TRP A 8 -0.11 21.60 17.09
C TRP A 8 0.22 20.82 15.81
N VAL A 9 -0.05 21.38 14.62
CA VAL A 9 0.30 20.77 13.34
C VAL A 9 1.81 20.60 13.20
N ASP A 10 2.58 21.62 13.62
CA ASP A 10 4.05 21.57 13.60
C ASP A 10 4.61 20.54 14.59
N ALA A 11 4.01 20.44 15.77
CA ALA A 11 4.42 19.48 16.79
C ALA A 11 4.04 18.03 16.44
N HIS A 12 2.94 17.85 15.70
CA HIS A 12 2.36 16.52 15.41
C HIS A 12 2.01 16.31 13.92
N PRO A 13 2.96 16.48 12.98
CA PRO A 13 2.69 16.45 11.54
C PRO A 13 2.06 15.13 11.07
N VAL A 14 2.57 13.99 11.57
CA VAL A 14 2.06 12.67 11.19
C VAL A 14 0.65 12.43 11.72
N ALA A 15 0.33 12.87 12.94
CA ALA A 15 -1.01 12.76 13.51
C ALA A 15 -2.00 13.66 12.75
N SER A 16 -1.61 14.91 12.42
CA SER A 16 -2.41 15.83 11.61
C SER A 16 -2.71 15.24 10.23
N PHE A 17 -1.68 14.67 9.59
CA PHE A 17 -1.81 13.98 8.32
C PHE A 17 -2.77 12.79 8.42
N ALA A 18 -2.59 11.90 9.40
CA ALA A 18 -3.42 10.73 9.57
C ALA A 18 -4.90 11.11 9.78
N ILE A 19 -5.18 12.05 10.69
CA ILE A 19 -6.53 12.54 10.96
C ILE A 19 -7.15 13.12 9.67
N GLY A 20 -6.44 13.98 8.95
CA GLY A 20 -6.93 14.57 7.70
C GLY A 20 -7.21 13.52 6.62
N ALA A 21 -6.33 12.53 6.45
CA ALA A 21 -6.50 11.43 5.50
C ALA A 21 -7.75 10.60 5.84
N TYR A 22 -7.93 10.22 7.12
CA TYR A 22 -9.10 9.47 7.57
C TYR A 22 -10.39 10.27 7.41
N VAL A 23 -10.43 11.50 7.91
CA VAL A 23 -11.63 12.34 7.84
C VAL A 23 -12.06 12.56 6.39
N TYR A 24 -11.12 12.94 5.52
CA TYR A 24 -11.45 13.15 4.11
C TYR A 24 -11.99 11.87 3.48
N THR A 25 -11.25 10.76 3.57
CA THR A 25 -11.63 9.50 2.94
C THR A 25 -12.97 8.98 3.46
N TRP A 26 -13.14 8.96 4.77
CA TRP A 26 -14.34 8.38 5.39
C TRP A 26 -15.58 9.24 5.12
N VAL A 27 -15.45 10.57 5.13
CA VAL A 27 -16.56 11.48 4.82
C VAL A 27 -16.96 11.35 3.34
N VAL A 28 -16.00 11.39 2.42
CA VAL A 28 -16.29 11.33 0.97
C VAL A 28 -16.85 9.98 0.57
N SER A 29 -16.33 8.87 1.16
CA SER A 29 -16.79 7.51 0.84
C SER A 29 -18.07 7.11 1.59
N SER A 30 -18.46 7.81 2.66
CA SER A 30 -19.59 7.41 3.52
C SER A 30 -20.94 7.24 2.80
N PRO A 31 -21.32 8.03 1.76
CA PRO A 31 -22.60 7.79 1.09
C PRO A 31 -22.66 6.41 0.40
N ALA A 32 -21.51 5.84 0.01
CA ALA A 32 -21.47 4.51 -0.63
C ALA A 32 -21.98 3.37 0.26
N PHE A 33 -22.05 3.55 1.59
CA PHE A 33 -22.66 2.56 2.50
C PHE A 33 -24.16 2.33 2.23
N PHE A 34 -24.83 3.33 1.67
CA PHE A 34 -26.29 3.36 1.52
C PHE A 34 -26.72 3.30 0.04
N MET A 35 -25.75 3.15 -0.87
CA MET A 35 -26.01 3.14 -2.30
C MET A 35 -25.97 1.71 -2.85
N GLU A 36 -26.88 1.43 -3.80
CA GLU A 36 -26.82 0.21 -4.60
C GLU A 36 -25.66 0.26 -5.58
N GLU A 37 -25.26 -0.91 -6.08
CA GLU A 37 -24.15 -1.03 -7.02
C GLU A 37 -24.43 -0.25 -8.31
N SER A 38 -23.63 0.75 -8.56
CA SER A 38 -23.63 1.61 -9.74
C SER A 38 -22.26 2.29 -9.87
N TRP A 39 -22.08 3.11 -10.90
CA TRP A 39 -20.82 3.88 -11.03
C TRP A 39 -20.61 4.94 -9.96
N THR A 40 -21.71 5.47 -9.36
CA THR A 40 -21.65 6.59 -8.39
C THR A 40 -20.92 6.24 -7.09
N PRO A 41 -21.24 5.14 -6.37
CA PRO A 41 -20.49 4.80 -5.16
C PRO A 41 -19.02 4.45 -5.46
N TRP A 42 -18.70 3.87 -6.62
CA TRP A 42 -17.32 3.66 -7.04
C TRP A 42 -16.56 4.96 -7.24
N LEU A 43 -17.20 5.98 -7.83
CA LEU A 43 -16.62 7.33 -7.96
C LEU A 43 -16.34 7.95 -6.58
N LEU A 44 -17.28 7.83 -5.62
CA LEU A 44 -17.09 8.35 -4.27
C LEU A 44 -15.94 7.64 -3.53
N ILE A 45 -15.85 6.32 -3.66
CA ILE A 45 -14.73 5.53 -3.12
C ILE A 45 -13.41 5.98 -3.74
N TYR A 46 -13.37 6.14 -5.06
CA TYR A 46 -12.19 6.63 -5.77
C TYR A 46 -11.79 8.03 -5.34
N LEU A 47 -12.72 8.98 -5.31
CA LEU A 47 -12.43 10.34 -4.85
C LEU A 47 -11.99 10.36 -3.38
N GLY A 48 -12.65 9.55 -2.54
CA GLY A 48 -12.29 9.39 -1.13
C GLY A 48 -10.89 8.82 -0.93
N SER A 49 -10.43 7.95 -1.81
CA SER A 49 -9.10 7.33 -1.70
C SER A 49 -7.94 8.31 -1.84
N PHE A 50 -8.18 9.53 -2.32
CA PHE A 50 -7.18 10.61 -2.37
C PHE A 50 -6.95 11.32 -1.02
N GLY A 51 -7.55 10.86 0.07
CA GLY A 51 -7.32 11.40 1.41
C GLY A 51 -5.84 11.55 1.78
N PRO A 52 -4.99 10.51 1.60
CA PRO A 52 -3.58 10.60 1.94
C PRO A 52 -2.80 11.71 1.19
N PRO A 53 -2.79 11.82 -0.15
CA PRO A 53 -2.08 12.89 -0.83
C PRO A 53 -2.67 14.28 -0.54
N ILE A 54 -4.00 14.40 -0.42
CA ILE A 54 -4.65 15.68 -0.11
C ILE A 54 -4.25 16.12 1.30
N SER A 55 -4.32 15.23 2.28
CA SER A 55 -3.94 15.54 3.66
C SER A 55 -2.46 15.91 3.76
N ALA A 56 -1.57 15.19 3.07
CA ALA A 56 -0.15 15.50 3.03
C ALA A 56 0.11 16.91 2.46
N ALA A 57 -0.55 17.25 1.35
CA ALA A 57 -0.43 18.58 0.74
C ALA A 57 -0.94 19.68 1.68
N VAL A 58 -2.10 19.45 2.32
CA VAL A 58 -2.71 20.43 3.27
C VAL A 58 -1.82 20.63 4.49
N VAL A 59 -1.31 19.55 5.11
CA VAL A 59 -0.44 19.66 6.29
C VAL A 59 0.87 20.35 5.93
N THR A 60 1.50 20.01 4.80
CA THR A 60 2.69 20.69 4.28
C THR A 60 2.44 22.20 4.12
N TRP A 61 1.29 22.56 3.54
CA TRP A 61 0.92 23.97 3.38
C TRP A 61 0.67 24.68 4.74
N LEU A 62 -0.02 24.03 5.68
CA LEU A 62 -0.28 24.58 7.00
C LEU A 62 1.01 24.80 7.83
N GLN A 63 2.05 24.00 7.59
CA GLN A 63 3.38 24.18 8.18
C GLN A 63 4.16 25.33 7.53
N GLY A 64 3.62 25.99 6.50
CA GLY A 64 4.34 27.02 5.73
C GLY A 64 5.37 26.45 4.76
N GLU A 65 5.40 25.13 4.58
CA GLU A 65 6.36 24.43 3.75
C GLU A 65 5.93 24.36 2.27
N SER A 66 6.87 24.04 1.40
CA SER A 66 6.63 24.01 -0.03
C SER A 66 5.96 22.72 -0.49
N VAL A 67 4.64 22.76 -0.79
CA VAL A 67 3.91 21.65 -1.42
C VAL A 67 4.58 21.21 -2.72
N ARG A 68 5.20 22.14 -3.47
CA ARG A 68 5.96 21.81 -4.69
C ARG A 68 7.24 21.02 -4.39
N ALA A 69 7.92 21.32 -3.31
CA ALA A 69 9.12 20.57 -2.89
C ALA A 69 8.71 19.14 -2.51
N TRP A 70 7.69 19.00 -1.66
CA TRP A 70 7.12 17.69 -1.33
C TRP A 70 6.68 16.91 -2.58
N ALA A 71 5.97 17.52 -3.52
CA ALA A 71 5.46 16.85 -4.72
C ALA A 71 6.55 16.42 -5.70
N ARG A 72 7.77 16.99 -5.66
CA ARG A 72 8.88 16.63 -6.58
C ARG A 72 9.24 15.16 -6.52
N GLN A 73 9.12 14.53 -5.35
CA GLN A 73 9.42 13.11 -5.16
C GLN A 73 8.46 12.19 -5.93
N ILE A 74 7.22 12.66 -6.25
CA ILE A 74 6.23 11.92 -7.05
C ILE A 74 6.72 11.77 -8.49
N GLY A 75 7.43 12.77 -9.02
CA GLY A 75 7.99 12.75 -10.37
C GLY A 75 9.46 12.29 -10.45
N ARG A 76 10.05 11.80 -9.35
CA ARG A 76 11.46 11.40 -9.30
C ARG A 76 11.68 10.05 -9.98
N TRP A 77 11.91 10.07 -11.30
CA TRP A 77 12.14 8.85 -12.09
C TRP A 77 13.63 8.48 -12.26
N ARG A 78 14.53 9.46 -12.04
CA ARG A 78 15.98 9.25 -12.16
C ARG A 78 16.55 8.58 -10.90
N VAL A 79 16.33 7.27 -10.83
CA VAL A 79 16.88 6.37 -9.81
C VAL A 79 17.71 5.30 -10.49
N GLY A 80 18.57 4.59 -9.75
CA GLY A 80 19.33 3.47 -10.29
C GLY A 80 18.39 2.41 -10.91
N TRP A 81 18.72 1.91 -12.11
CA TRP A 81 17.90 0.92 -12.82
C TRP A 81 17.55 -0.34 -12.02
N PRO A 82 18.38 -0.83 -11.04
CA PRO A 82 17.99 -1.97 -10.22
C PRO A 82 16.69 -1.76 -9.44
N TRP A 83 16.38 -0.50 -9.08
CA TRP A 83 15.14 -0.20 -8.34
C TRP A 83 13.88 -0.34 -9.19
N TRP A 84 13.99 -0.17 -10.50
CA TRP A 84 12.91 -0.50 -11.42
C TRP A 84 12.71 -2.00 -11.52
N LEU A 85 13.81 -2.79 -11.53
CA LEU A 85 13.70 -4.25 -11.44
C LEU A 85 13.06 -4.70 -10.12
N VAL A 86 13.41 -4.06 -8.99
CA VAL A 86 12.76 -4.30 -7.71
C VAL A 86 11.27 -4.00 -7.79
N ALA A 87 10.89 -2.82 -8.35
CA ALA A 87 9.50 -2.39 -8.41
C ALA A 87 8.61 -3.34 -9.24
N PHE A 88 9.12 -3.89 -10.31
CA PHE A 88 8.38 -4.86 -11.14
C PHE A 88 8.62 -6.31 -10.70
N GLY A 89 9.84 -6.67 -10.34
CA GLY A 89 10.25 -8.06 -10.14
C GLY A 89 9.88 -8.64 -8.78
N VAL A 90 9.94 -7.86 -7.70
CA VAL A 90 9.62 -8.37 -6.36
C VAL A 90 8.16 -8.83 -6.25
N PRO A 91 7.15 -8.07 -6.71
CA PRO A 91 5.76 -8.53 -6.71
C PRO A 91 5.56 -9.82 -7.53
N VAL A 92 6.14 -9.86 -8.73
CA VAL A 92 6.07 -11.06 -9.58
C VAL A 92 6.74 -12.26 -8.90
N ALA A 93 7.92 -12.07 -8.28
CA ALA A 93 8.61 -13.12 -7.57
C ALA A 93 7.79 -13.66 -6.39
N ILE A 94 7.11 -12.78 -5.64
CA ILE A 94 6.20 -13.19 -4.55
C ILE A 94 5.11 -14.11 -5.09
N VAL A 95 4.43 -13.73 -6.18
CA VAL A 95 3.36 -14.55 -6.79
C VAL A 95 3.89 -15.87 -7.32
N VAL A 96 5.02 -15.85 -8.04
CA VAL A 96 5.63 -17.07 -8.60
C VAL A 96 6.04 -18.05 -7.49
N VAL A 97 6.69 -17.57 -6.43
CA VAL A 97 7.08 -18.41 -5.29
C VAL A 97 5.86 -18.94 -4.55
N THR A 98 4.86 -18.07 -4.30
CA THR A 98 3.60 -18.48 -3.67
C THR A 98 2.91 -19.58 -4.47
N THR A 99 2.77 -19.39 -5.79
CA THR A 99 2.18 -20.39 -6.70
C THR A 99 2.97 -21.70 -6.64
N GLY A 100 4.30 -21.65 -6.72
CA GLY A 100 5.16 -22.84 -6.64
C GLY A 100 4.99 -23.60 -5.33
N LEU A 101 4.93 -22.90 -4.20
CA LEU A 101 4.69 -23.52 -2.90
C LEU A 101 3.29 -24.13 -2.82
N LEU A 102 2.25 -23.42 -3.30
CA LEU A 102 0.89 -23.96 -3.34
C LEU A 102 0.81 -25.25 -4.18
N VAL A 103 1.45 -25.28 -5.34
CA VAL A 103 1.53 -26.52 -6.17
C VAL A 103 2.18 -27.66 -5.38
N VAL A 104 3.29 -27.41 -4.70
CA VAL A 104 4.03 -28.45 -3.93
C VAL A 104 3.19 -29.01 -2.78
N ILE A 105 2.41 -28.17 -2.10
CA ILE A 105 1.57 -28.60 -0.97
C ILE A 105 0.16 -29.07 -1.38
N GLY A 106 -0.16 -29.10 -2.68
CA GLY A 106 -1.49 -29.48 -3.18
C GLY A 106 -2.56 -28.44 -2.86
N GLY A 107 -2.19 -27.15 -2.81
CA GLY A 107 -3.10 -26.03 -2.59
C GLY A 107 -4.00 -25.74 -3.81
N PRO A 108 -4.93 -24.79 -3.68
CA PRO A 108 -5.97 -24.49 -4.68
C PRO A 108 -5.43 -23.71 -5.87
N VAL A 109 -4.63 -24.35 -6.73
CA VAL A 109 -3.99 -23.75 -7.92
C VAL A 109 -4.51 -24.41 -9.19
N ASP A 110 -4.85 -23.59 -10.17
CA ASP A 110 -5.13 -24.00 -11.54
C ASP A 110 -4.24 -23.21 -12.51
N LEU A 111 -3.17 -23.84 -13.00
CA LEU A 111 -2.21 -23.20 -13.90
C LEU A 111 -2.83 -22.81 -15.27
N ALA A 112 -3.98 -23.35 -15.64
CA ALA A 112 -4.72 -22.92 -16.83
C ALA A 112 -5.22 -21.47 -16.70
N GLN A 113 -5.37 -20.96 -15.49
CA GLN A 113 -5.74 -19.55 -15.21
C GLN A 113 -4.60 -18.55 -15.52
N LEU A 114 -3.38 -19.01 -15.80
CA LEU A 114 -2.25 -18.13 -16.19
C LEU A 114 -2.39 -17.50 -17.59
N SER A 115 -3.56 -17.57 -18.20
CA SER A 115 -3.83 -17.08 -19.56
C SER A 115 -4.20 -15.59 -19.65
N ALA A 116 -3.72 -14.74 -18.73
CA ALA A 116 -4.05 -13.32 -18.75
C ALA A 116 -3.54 -12.62 -20.03
N SER A 117 -4.44 -11.90 -20.70
CA SER A 117 -4.07 -11.06 -21.83
C SER A 117 -3.08 -9.96 -21.41
N PRO A 118 -1.97 -9.73 -22.14
CA PRO A 118 -1.05 -8.63 -21.85
C PRO A 118 -1.75 -7.25 -21.75
N VAL A 119 -2.82 -7.05 -22.54
CA VAL A 119 -3.63 -5.83 -22.50
C VAL A 119 -4.36 -5.73 -21.15
N LEU A 120 -4.95 -6.82 -20.66
CA LEU A 120 -5.62 -6.84 -19.37
C LEU A 120 -4.62 -6.53 -18.23
N VAL A 121 -3.44 -7.14 -18.26
CA VAL A 121 -2.37 -6.88 -17.29
C VAL A 121 -1.97 -5.39 -17.29
N ALA A 122 -1.80 -4.81 -18.47
CA ALA A 122 -1.48 -3.38 -18.62
C ALA A 122 -2.61 -2.48 -18.06
N VAL A 123 -3.88 -2.83 -18.31
CA VAL A 123 -5.03 -2.09 -17.79
C VAL A 123 -5.08 -2.17 -16.26
N ILE A 124 -4.91 -3.37 -15.68
CA ILE A 124 -4.89 -3.55 -14.22
C ILE A 124 -3.73 -2.78 -13.59
N PHE A 125 -2.55 -2.81 -14.21
CA PHE A 125 -1.39 -2.05 -13.75
C PHE A 125 -1.64 -0.54 -13.76
N VAL A 126 -2.16 0.01 -14.87
CA VAL A 126 -2.50 1.44 -14.96
C VAL A 126 -3.57 1.82 -13.94
N PHE A 127 -4.57 0.96 -13.74
CA PHE A 127 -5.58 1.15 -12.71
C PHE A 127 -4.95 1.14 -11.31
N GLY A 128 -4.10 0.17 -10.99
CA GLY A 128 -3.34 0.11 -9.72
C GLY A 128 -2.47 1.35 -9.49
N LEU A 129 -1.84 1.85 -10.55
CA LEU A 129 -0.97 3.03 -10.48
C LEU A 129 -1.74 4.32 -10.22
N THR A 130 -2.94 4.47 -10.79
CA THR A 130 -3.68 5.75 -10.83
C THR A 130 -4.90 5.79 -9.92
N VAL A 131 -5.54 4.64 -9.65
CA VAL A 131 -6.85 4.55 -8.99
C VAL A 131 -6.79 3.76 -7.69
N SER A 132 -5.95 2.72 -7.60
CA SER A 132 -5.97 1.75 -6.50
C SER A 132 -4.57 1.51 -5.94
N GLY A 133 -4.08 2.42 -5.12
CA GLY A 133 -2.86 2.28 -4.33
C GLY A 133 -1.71 3.21 -4.72
N GLY A 134 -1.32 3.30 -5.98
CA GLY A 134 -0.15 4.09 -6.40
C GLY A 134 -0.27 5.58 -6.09
N LEU A 135 -0.94 6.32 -6.95
CA LEU A 135 -1.04 7.78 -6.89
C LEU A 135 -1.89 8.30 -5.74
N ASN A 136 -2.93 7.58 -5.40
CA ASN A 136 -3.90 7.99 -4.38
C ASN A 136 -3.46 7.67 -2.94
N GLU A 137 -2.36 6.93 -2.76
CA GLU A 137 -1.90 6.51 -1.45
C GLU A 137 -0.45 6.88 -1.16
N GLU A 138 0.49 6.49 -2.01
CA GLU A 138 1.92 6.55 -1.73
C GLU A 138 2.48 7.96 -1.51
N PRO A 139 1.97 9.04 -2.19
CA PRO A 139 2.41 10.38 -1.88
C PRO A 139 2.16 10.80 -0.42
N GLY A 140 1.09 10.28 0.19
CA GLY A 140 0.82 10.49 1.61
C GLY A 140 1.63 9.57 2.51
N TRP A 141 1.53 8.26 2.31
CA TRP A 141 2.14 7.31 3.21
C TRP A 141 3.67 7.33 3.17
N ARG A 142 4.27 7.21 1.97
CA ARG A 142 5.73 7.18 1.81
C ARG A 142 6.30 8.55 1.54
N GLY A 143 5.54 9.41 0.83
CA GLY A 143 6.00 10.74 0.52
C GLY A 143 5.88 11.74 1.68
N PHE A 144 5.12 11.44 2.73
CA PHE A 144 4.96 12.32 3.88
C PHE A 144 5.18 11.60 5.22
N ALA A 145 4.34 10.60 5.56
CA ALA A 145 4.38 10.01 6.90
C ALA A 145 5.70 9.27 7.18
N GLN A 146 6.19 8.47 6.23
CA GLN A 146 7.41 7.67 6.40
C GLN A 146 8.65 8.53 6.73
N PRO A 147 8.96 9.64 6.01
CA PRO A 147 10.10 10.50 6.34
C PRO A 147 10.04 11.11 7.74
N TYR A 148 8.89 11.67 8.14
CA TYR A 148 8.75 12.24 9.48
C TYR A 148 8.91 11.19 10.59
N LEU A 149 8.50 9.95 10.35
CA LEU A 149 8.69 8.85 11.30
C LEU A 149 10.13 8.32 11.28
N ASN A 150 10.83 8.37 10.14
CA ASN A 150 12.24 8.01 10.05
C ASN A 150 13.14 8.91 10.93
N ASP A 151 12.76 10.17 11.17
CA ASP A 151 13.49 11.10 12.05
C ASP A 151 13.42 10.68 13.54
N ARG A 152 12.41 9.88 13.92
CA ARG A 152 12.11 9.55 15.32
C ARG A 152 12.30 8.08 15.66
N TYR A 153 12.16 7.20 14.68
CA TYR A 153 12.15 5.75 14.86
C TYR A 153 13.09 5.03 13.90
N SER A 154 13.38 3.77 14.19
CA SER A 154 14.01 2.92 13.19
C SER A 154 13.09 2.79 11.97
N ALA A 155 13.67 2.66 10.76
CA ALA A 155 12.88 2.54 9.54
C ALA A 155 11.89 1.36 9.58
N LEU A 156 12.24 0.24 10.23
CA LEU A 156 11.31 -0.87 10.45
C LEU A 156 10.14 -0.46 11.35
N THR A 157 10.41 0.24 12.46
CA THR A 157 9.33 0.71 13.35
C THR A 157 8.46 1.76 12.65
N ALA A 158 9.08 2.71 11.94
CA ALA A 158 8.38 3.72 11.16
C ALA A 158 7.44 3.09 10.13
N SER A 159 7.94 2.09 9.37
CA SER A 159 7.13 1.39 8.36
C SER A 159 5.97 0.60 8.98
N LEU A 160 6.16 -0.02 10.13
CA LEU A 160 5.08 -0.73 10.84
C LEU A 160 4.02 0.24 11.39
N ILE A 161 4.43 1.42 11.90
CA ILE A 161 3.49 2.48 12.31
C ILE A 161 2.66 2.94 11.08
N VAL A 162 3.33 3.22 9.96
CA VAL A 162 2.62 3.55 8.71
C VAL A 162 1.67 2.42 8.31
N GLY A 163 2.11 1.17 8.39
CA GLY A 163 1.29 0.00 8.04
C GLY A 163 0.03 -0.12 8.90
N VAL A 164 0.13 0.07 10.22
CA VAL A 164 -1.03 0.05 11.12
C VAL A 164 -2.01 1.17 10.81
N VAL A 165 -1.51 2.40 10.64
CA VAL A 165 -2.34 3.56 10.28
C VAL A 165 -2.97 3.34 8.90
N TRP A 166 -2.22 2.85 7.93
CA TRP A 166 -2.71 2.57 6.59
C TRP A 166 -3.79 1.48 6.58
N ALA A 167 -3.60 0.37 7.29
CA ALA A 167 -4.61 -0.67 7.43
C ALA A 167 -5.90 -0.14 8.08
N GLY A 168 -5.78 0.65 9.15
CA GLY A 168 -6.91 1.29 9.80
C GLY A 168 -7.67 2.27 8.90
N TRP A 169 -6.97 2.96 7.99
CA TRP A 169 -7.59 3.85 7.01
C TRP A 169 -8.57 3.14 6.08
N HIS A 170 -8.35 1.84 5.79
CA HIS A 170 -9.22 1.02 4.96
C HIS A 170 -10.49 0.51 5.68
N LEU A 171 -10.61 0.67 7.00
CA LEU A 171 -11.73 0.08 7.76
C LEU A 171 -13.11 0.30 7.17
N PRO A 172 -13.49 1.48 6.63
CA PRO A 172 -14.83 1.66 6.05
C PRO A 172 -15.12 0.70 4.90
N TYR A 173 -14.11 0.34 4.11
CA TYR A 173 -14.29 -0.52 2.94
C TYR A 173 -14.73 -1.94 3.29
N PHE A 174 -14.49 -2.40 4.52
CA PHE A 174 -15.00 -3.70 5.00
C PHE A 174 -16.51 -3.70 5.24
N PHE A 175 -17.12 -2.52 5.28
CA PHE A 175 -18.55 -2.36 5.55
C PHE A 175 -19.33 -1.76 4.37
N ILE A 176 -18.67 -1.36 3.29
CA ILE A 176 -19.31 -0.89 2.06
C ILE A 176 -19.61 -2.11 1.17
N PRO A 177 -20.88 -2.47 0.93
CA PRO A 177 -21.27 -3.76 0.33
C PRO A 177 -20.67 -4.05 -1.04
N ILE A 178 -20.42 -3.01 -1.84
CA ILE A 178 -19.88 -3.15 -3.21
C ILE A 178 -18.36 -3.38 -3.26
N THR A 179 -17.65 -3.20 -2.14
CA THR A 179 -16.19 -3.39 -2.15
C THR A 179 -15.81 -4.85 -1.95
N PRO A 180 -14.70 -5.32 -2.53
CA PRO A 180 -14.21 -6.68 -2.31
C PRO A 180 -13.98 -7.01 -0.82
N HIS A 181 -13.57 -6.02 -0.01
CA HIS A 181 -13.28 -6.19 1.41
C HIS A 181 -14.51 -6.61 2.22
N SER A 182 -15.72 -6.22 1.81
CA SER A 182 -16.97 -6.56 2.52
C SER A 182 -17.27 -8.07 2.51
N SER A 183 -16.71 -8.81 1.55
CA SER A 183 -16.86 -10.27 1.43
C SER A 183 -15.75 -11.07 2.12
N PHE A 184 -14.77 -10.39 2.75
CA PHE A 184 -13.67 -11.08 3.39
C PHE A 184 -14.11 -11.90 4.60
N THR A 185 -13.70 -13.16 4.64
CA THR A 185 -13.82 -14.01 5.83
C THR A 185 -12.89 -13.47 6.94
N PRO A 186 -13.09 -13.86 8.22
CA PRO A 186 -12.17 -13.46 9.29
C PRO A 186 -10.70 -13.79 8.99
N VAL A 187 -10.43 -14.92 8.33
CA VAL A 187 -9.08 -15.30 7.91
C VAL A 187 -8.52 -14.32 6.88
N ASN A 188 -9.33 -13.95 5.88
CA ASN A 188 -8.92 -12.94 4.89
C ASN A 188 -8.67 -11.57 5.54
N GLN A 189 -9.52 -11.16 6.49
CA GLN A 189 -9.35 -9.87 7.19
C GLN A 189 -8.03 -9.82 7.95
N VAL A 190 -7.72 -10.85 8.74
CA VAL A 190 -6.46 -10.94 9.47
C VAL A 190 -5.28 -11.04 8.50
N GLY A 191 -5.39 -11.89 7.49
CA GLY A 191 -4.36 -12.06 6.48
C GLY A 191 -4.07 -10.77 5.72
N TRP A 192 -5.10 -10.05 5.32
CA TRP A 192 -4.98 -8.76 4.64
C TRP A 192 -4.29 -7.71 5.55
N PHE A 193 -4.70 -7.62 6.83
CA PHE A 193 -4.06 -6.71 7.78
C PHE A 193 -2.56 -7.01 7.93
N LEU A 194 -2.19 -8.28 8.13
CA LEU A 194 -0.79 -8.69 8.22
C LEU A 194 -0.04 -8.44 6.91
N GLY A 195 -0.68 -8.69 5.76
CA GLY A 195 -0.14 -8.40 4.44
C GLY A 195 0.19 -6.91 4.24
N ILE A 196 -0.70 -6.02 4.67
CA ILE A 196 -0.46 -4.55 4.66
C ILE A 196 0.76 -4.18 5.52
N LEU A 197 0.93 -4.78 6.70
CA LEU A 197 2.11 -4.52 7.53
C LEU A 197 3.41 -4.94 6.83
N LEU A 198 3.43 -6.14 6.25
CA LEU A 198 4.60 -6.65 5.52
C LEU A 198 4.88 -5.81 4.26
N LEU A 199 3.83 -5.49 3.51
CA LEU A 199 3.94 -4.62 2.33
C LEU A 199 4.44 -3.24 2.70
N SER A 200 4.01 -2.69 3.83
CA SER A 200 4.49 -1.39 4.32
C SER A 200 6.01 -1.37 4.51
N VAL A 201 6.61 -2.47 5.00
CA VAL A 201 8.07 -2.60 5.14
C VAL A 201 8.76 -2.67 3.77
N ILE A 202 8.20 -3.43 2.82
CA ILE A 202 8.75 -3.55 1.46
C ILE A 202 8.74 -2.19 0.74
N LEU A 203 7.63 -1.45 0.84
CA LEU A 203 7.48 -0.12 0.22
C LEU A 203 8.41 0.90 0.88
N ALA A 204 8.56 0.87 2.23
CA ALA A 204 9.49 1.72 2.95
C ALA A 204 10.96 1.41 2.58
N TRP A 205 11.31 0.13 2.40
CA TRP A 205 12.63 -0.25 1.90
C TRP A 205 12.92 0.37 0.52
N ALA A 206 11.99 0.26 -0.43
CA ALA A 206 12.17 0.87 -1.75
C ALA A 206 12.28 2.41 -1.66
N TYR A 207 11.43 3.05 -0.85
CA TYR A 207 11.47 4.49 -0.63
C TYR A 207 12.79 4.96 -0.01
N ASN A 208 13.22 4.32 1.06
CA ASN A 208 14.44 4.72 1.79
C ASN A 208 15.71 4.61 0.94
N ASN A 209 15.72 3.71 -0.04
CA ASN A 209 16.85 3.56 -0.95
C ASN A 209 16.78 4.48 -2.17
N THR A 210 15.63 5.03 -2.51
CA THR A 210 15.45 5.81 -3.75
C THR A 210 15.09 7.27 -3.49
N GLY A 211 14.38 7.56 -2.40
CA GLY A 211 13.73 8.84 -2.18
C GLY A 211 12.65 9.13 -3.23
N SER A 212 12.18 8.10 -3.94
CA SER A 212 11.26 8.23 -5.05
C SER A 212 9.89 7.65 -4.69
N VAL A 213 8.90 8.51 -4.60
CA VAL A 213 7.50 8.09 -4.48
C VAL A 213 7.04 7.36 -5.76
N LEU A 214 7.53 7.78 -6.94
CA LEU A 214 7.18 7.12 -8.20
C LEU A 214 7.55 5.64 -8.23
N VAL A 215 8.76 5.29 -7.77
CA VAL A 215 9.20 3.88 -7.70
C VAL A 215 8.27 3.08 -6.77
N VAL A 216 7.89 3.69 -5.64
CA VAL A 216 7.00 3.04 -4.68
C VAL A 216 5.58 2.90 -5.24
N MET A 217 5.08 3.91 -5.95
CA MET A 217 3.79 3.84 -6.66
C MET A 217 3.76 2.69 -7.68
N VAL A 218 4.85 2.53 -8.45
CA VAL A 218 4.98 1.43 -9.43
C VAL A 218 5.05 0.08 -8.71
N LEU A 219 5.83 -0.03 -7.62
CA LEU A 219 5.92 -1.25 -6.83
C LEU A 219 4.55 -1.64 -6.25
N HIS A 220 3.81 -0.69 -5.68
CA HIS A 220 2.47 -0.91 -5.15
C HIS A 220 1.48 -1.35 -6.24
N ALA A 221 1.46 -0.64 -7.36
CA ALA A 221 0.63 -1.00 -8.52
C ALA A 221 0.95 -2.42 -9.03
N MET A 222 2.23 -2.80 -9.03
CA MET A 222 2.65 -4.15 -9.42
C MET A 222 2.26 -5.22 -8.41
N VAL A 223 2.23 -4.91 -7.09
CA VAL A 223 1.67 -5.84 -6.09
C VAL A 223 0.20 -6.11 -6.41
N ASN A 224 -0.61 -5.07 -6.59
CA ASN A 224 -2.03 -5.21 -6.91
C ASN A 224 -2.27 -5.94 -8.24
N THR A 225 -1.39 -5.73 -9.22
CA THR A 225 -1.45 -6.40 -10.52
C THR A 225 -1.05 -7.87 -10.42
N ALA A 226 0.01 -8.17 -9.69
CA ALA A 226 0.51 -9.53 -9.55
C ALA A 226 -0.45 -10.41 -8.74
N ASP A 227 -1.10 -9.87 -7.72
CA ASP A 227 -2.09 -10.60 -6.92
C ASP A 227 -3.30 -11.07 -7.76
N VAL A 228 -3.73 -10.25 -8.73
CA VAL A 228 -4.81 -10.66 -9.66
C VAL A 228 -4.36 -11.78 -10.61
N LEU A 229 -3.05 -11.93 -10.82
CA LEU A 229 -2.48 -12.98 -11.67
C LEU A 229 -2.16 -14.29 -10.92
N LEU A 230 -2.45 -14.37 -9.62
CA LEU A 230 -2.30 -15.61 -8.87
C LEU A 230 -3.28 -16.67 -9.41
N PRO A 231 -2.80 -17.80 -9.96
CA PRO A 231 -3.62 -18.77 -10.66
C PRO A 231 -4.38 -19.66 -9.67
N LEU A 232 -5.41 -19.12 -9.04
CA LEU A 232 -6.22 -19.83 -8.08
C LEU A 232 -7.29 -20.68 -8.77
N ALA A 233 -7.64 -21.83 -8.19
CA ALA A 233 -8.70 -22.72 -8.63
C ALA A 233 -10.03 -22.31 -7.99
N PRO A 234 -10.95 -21.63 -8.71
CA PRO A 234 -12.18 -21.09 -8.11
C PRO A 234 -13.08 -22.18 -7.53
N ASP A 235 -13.15 -23.36 -8.15
CA ASP A 235 -13.92 -24.53 -7.71
C ASP A 235 -13.40 -25.15 -6.40
N GLN A 236 -12.14 -24.92 -6.07
CA GLN A 236 -11.55 -25.33 -4.79
C GLN A 236 -11.72 -24.27 -3.69
N LEU A 237 -11.87 -23.00 -4.08
CA LEU A 237 -12.09 -21.89 -3.15
C LEU A 237 -13.55 -21.68 -2.81
N VAL A 238 -14.46 -22.02 -3.74
CA VAL A 238 -15.92 -21.94 -3.55
C VAL A 238 -16.53 -23.28 -3.95
N ARG A 239 -17.27 -23.90 -3.02
CA ARG A 239 -17.99 -25.17 -3.26
C ARG A 239 -19.45 -24.98 -2.88
N ASP A 240 -20.38 -25.37 -3.79
CA ASP A 240 -21.81 -25.24 -3.57
C ASP A 240 -22.27 -23.82 -3.18
N GLY A 241 -21.57 -22.79 -3.68
CA GLY A 241 -21.82 -21.38 -3.37
C GLY A 241 -21.22 -20.89 -2.03
N PHE A 242 -20.49 -21.75 -1.30
CA PHE A 242 -19.85 -21.39 -0.02
C PHE A 242 -18.34 -21.32 -0.14
N ILE A 243 -17.73 -20.36 0.55
CA ILE A 243 -16.28 -20.21 0.63
C ILE A 243 -15.68 -21.39 1.42
N VAL A 244 -14.66 -22.02 0.85
CA VAL A 244 -13.88 -23.08 1.51
C VAL A 244 -12.77 -22.41 2.33
N GLU A 245 -13.06 -22.11 3.59
CA GLU A 245 -12.14 -21.33 4.46
C GLU A 245 -10.76 -21.96 4.59
N SER A 246 -10.65 -23.29 4.60
CA SER A 246 -9.34 -23.97 4.67
C SER A 246 -8.48 -23.72 3.42
N ALA A 247 -9.11 -23.69 2.25
CA ALA A 247 -8.41 -23.38 1.00
C ALA A 247 -7.95 -21.91 0.96
N VAL A 248 -8.84 -21.00 1.36
CA VAL A 248 -8.53 -19.57 1.51
C VAL A 248 -7.40 -19.36 2.52
N ALA A 249 -7.46 -20.01 3.69
CA ALA A 249 -6.41 -19.94 4.70
C ALA A 249 -5.06 -20.45 4.16
N THR A 250 -5.06 -21.53 3.38
CA THR A 250 -3.85 -22.08 2.76
C THR A 250 -3.18 -21.05 1.84
N VAL A 251 -3.94 -20.40 0.97
CA VAL A 251 -3.43 -19.33 0.09
C VAL A 251 -2.89 -18.17 0.91
N THR A 252 -3.70 -17.66 1.84
CA THR A 252 -3.35 -16.49 2.67
C THR A 252 -2.06 -16.73 3.47
N VAL A 253 -1.96 -17.86 4.17
CA VAL A 253 -0.78 -18.18 4.98
C VAL A 253 0.47 -18.38 4.11
N THR A 254 0.33 -19.04 2.95
CA THR A 254 1.46 -19.23 2.03
C THR A 254 1.96 -17.88 1.49
N GLN A 255 1.07 -16.99 1.07
CA GLN A 255 1.43 -15.67 0.58
C GLN A 255 2.09 -14.81 1.67
N LEU A 256 1.52 -14.81 2.88
CA LEU A 256 2.12 -14.12 4.03
C LEU A 256 3.50 -14.66 4.38
N ALA A 257 3.71 -15.97 4.32
CA ALA A 257 5.02 -16.57 4.59
C ALA A 257 6.07 -16.11 3.57
N VAL A 258 5.72 -16.05 2.29
CA VAL A 258 6.60 -15.53 1.22
C VAL A 258 6.91 -14.05 1.42
N GLN A 259 5.89 -13.22 1.69
CA GLN A 259 6.10 -11.80 1.97
C GLN A 259 6.96 -11.59 3.23
N ALA A 260 6.72 -12.36 4.29
CA ALA A 260 7.53 -12.32 5.51
C ALA A 260 8.99 -12.71 5.24
N ALA A 261 9.23 -13.72 4.39
CA ALA A 261 10.58 -14.08 3.98
C ALA A 261 11.31 -12.95 3.25
N VAL A 262 10.62 -12.21 2.38
CA VAL A 262 11.16 -11.00 1.73
C VAL A 262 11.50 -9.94 2.78
N VAL A 263 10.60 -9.66 3.72
CA VAL A 263 10.84 -8.68 4.80
C VAL A 263 12.04 -9.09 5.66
N VAL A 264 12.12 -10.38 6.05
CA VAL A 264 13.25 -10.91 6.83
C VAL A 264 14.56 -10.73 6.05
N ALA A 265 14.58 -11.04 4.76
CA ALA A 265 15.77 -10.87 3.91
C ALA A 265 16.18 -9.37 3.83
N VAL A 266 15.22 -8.47 3.64
CA VAL A 266 15.47 -7.02 3.63
C VAL A 266 16.05 -6.55 4.97
N VAL A 267 15.43 -6.95 6.09
CA VAL A 267 15.90 -6.55 7.43
C VAL A 267 17.27 -7.15 7.76
N ALA A 268 17.51 -8.40 7.37
CA ALA A 268 18.80 -9.06 7.59
C ALA A 268 19.94 -8.43 6.78
N TYR A 269 19.68 -8.03 5.54
CA TYR A 269 20.69 -7.45 4.65
C TYR A 269 20.89 -5.95 4.85
N PHE A 270 19.82 -5.16 4.96
CA PHE A 270 19.89 -3.69 5.08
C PHE A 270 19.86 -3.18 6.53
N GLY A 271 19.52 -4.03 7.49
CA GLY A 271 19.37 -3.66 8.89
C GLY A 271 18.04 -2.95 9.19
N ARG A 272 17.50 -3.18 10.39
CA ARG A 272 16.22 -2.61 10.84
C ARG A 272 16.23 -1.08 10.97
N ARG A 273 17.43 -0.49 11.15
CA ARG A 273 17.57 0.94 11.50
C ARG A 273 17.21 1.84 10.32
N SER A 274 17.68 1.51 9.12
CA SER A 274 17.49 2.32 7.91
C SER A 274 16.73 1.61 6.80
N LEU A 275 16.72 0.26 6.80
CA LEU A 275 16.32 -0.56 5.64
C LEU A 275 17.07 -0.12 4.35
N ALA A 276 18.29 0.43 4.50
CA ALA A 276 19.10 0.98 3.41
C ALA A 276 20.57 0.99 3.79
N HIS A 277 21.46 1.02 2.79
CA HIS A 277 22.91 1.22 2.96
C HIS A 277 23.34 2.68 2.67
N ARG A 278 22.40 3.60 2.77
CA ARG A 278 22.61 5.04 2.53
C ARG A 278 21.82 5.84 3.57
N GLU A 279 22.08 7.13 3.61
CA GLU A 279 21.20 8.05 4.34
C GLU A 279 19.77 8.01 3.79
N ILE A 280 18.80 7.94 4.69
CA ILE A 280 17.40 7.77 4.33
C ILE A 280 16.66 9.10 4.37
N PRO A 281 15.60 9.27 3.54
CA PRO A 281 14.78 10.46 3.57
C PRO A 281 14.17 10.70 4.95
N GLY A 282 14.40 11.87 5.51
CA GLY A 282 13.74 12.40 6.71
C GLY A 282 12.81 13.57 6.38
N GLY A 283 12.27 14.24 7.40
CA GLY A 283 11.41 15.40 7.22
C GLY A 283 12.08 16.56 6.46
N ALA A 284 13.39 16.78 6.66
CA ALA A 284 14.16 17.78 5.91
C ALA A 284 14.14 17.52 4.41
N TYR A 285 14.26 16.25 3.99
CA TYR A 285 14.22 15.87 2.58
C TYR A 285 12.91 16.28 1.88
N ILE A 286 11.76 16.11 2.53
CA ILE A 286 10.48 16.49 1.92
C ILE A 286 10.25 18.00 1.90
N ARG A 287 10.93 18.76 2.77
CA ARG A 287 10.91 20.22 2.76
C ARG A 287 11.88 20.83 1.73
N GLY A 288 12.74 19.99 1.14
CA GLY A 288 13.72 20.44 0.15
C GLY A 288 14.90 21.19 0.77
N GLU A 289 15.26 20.83 1.99
CA GLU A 289 16.37 21.39 2.76
C GLU A 289 17.69 20.60 2.58
N ASP A 290 17.63 19.46 1.86
CA ASP A 290 18.76 18.55 1.56
C ASP A 290 19.42 18.84 0.20
#